data_e3f51447c51981f54840f43373eab922
#
_entry.id   e3f51447c51981f54840f43373eab922
#
_cell.length_a   1.000
_cell.length_b   1.000
_cell.length_c   1.000
_cell.angle_alpha   90.00
_cell.angle_beta   90.00
_cell.angle_gamma   90.00
#
_symmetry.space_group_name_H-M   'P 1'
#
loop_
_entity.id
_entity.type
_entity.pdbx_description
1 polymer ?
#
loop_
_entity_poly.entity_id
_entity_poly.type
_entity_poly.pdbx_seq_one_letter_code
_entity_poly.pdbx_strand_id
1 'polypeptide(L)'
;MATHGTASVYINDAEDGLLHDCDVWLEKLAPHEPTSQYQHNRTGEDNADAHLKRQVMGREVVVAITKGKLDLGPWEQIFFGEFDGCRRKRVLVKIIGE
;
A
#
# COMPACT_ATOMS: atom_id res chain seq x y z
N MET A 1 -7.08 2.03 -7.49
CA MET A 1 -7.56 1.21 -6.37
C MET A 1 -6.95 -0.18 -6.44
N ALA A 2 -6.35 -0.60 -5.36
CA ALA A 2 -5.83 -1.96 -5.26
C ALA A 2 -6.96 -2.93 -4.92
N THR A 3 -7.03 -4.06 -5.63
CA THR A 3 -8.15 -5.01 -5.52
C THR A 3 -7.80 -6.26 -4.70
N HIS A 4 -6.59 -6.36 -4.18
CA HIS A 4 -6.13 -7.48 -3.36
C HIS A 4 -5.97 -7.06 -1.91
N GLY A 5 -6.28 -7.97 -0.98
CA GLY A 5 -6.30 -7.68 0.46
C GLY A 5 -4.95 -7.39 1.09
N THR A 6 -3.85 -7.63 0.37
CA THR A 6 -2.49 -7.39 0.86
C THR A 6 -1.77 -6.26 0.14
N ALA A 7 -2.44 -5.60 -0.79
CA ALA A 7 -1.87 -4.52 -1.59
C ALA A 7 -2.53 -3.19 -1.27
N SER A 8 -1.79 -2.10 -1.43
CA SER A 8 -2.28 -0.76 -1.19
C SER A 8 -1.92 0.19 -2.33
N VAL A 9 -2.66 1.30 -2.40
CA VAL A 9 -2.34 2.45 -3.23
C VAL A 9 -2.33 3.66 -2.31
N TYR A 10 -1.24 4.43 -2.33
CA TYR A 10 -1.11 5.58 -1.45
C TYR A 10 -0.26 6.67 -2.11
N ILE A 11 -0.31 7.88 -1.56
CA ILE A 11 0.43 9.04 -2.06
C ILE A 11 1.36 9.51 -0.95
N ASN A 12 2.63 9.74 -1.29
CA ASN A 12 3.58 10.38 -0.41
C ASN A 12 4.74 10.90 -1.23
N ASP A 13 5.66 11.59 -0.58
CA ASP A 13 6.87 12.10 -1.24
C ASP A 13 7.76 10.95 -1.68
N ALA A 14 8.26 11.05 -2.91
CA ALA A 14 9.16 10.05 -3.49
C ALA A 14 10.61 10.40 -3.12
N GLU A 15 11.01 10.05 -1.90
CA GLU A 15 12.35 10.30 -1.40
C GLU A 15 12.85 9.01 -0.73
N ASP A 16 14.08 8.60 -1.05
CA ASP A 16 14.59 7.28 -0.66
C ASP A 16 14.62 7.06 0.85
N GLY A 17 15.04 8.08 1.61
CA GLY A 17 15.04 7.99 3.07
C GLY A 17 13.66 7.81 3.65
N LEU A 18 12.67 8.53 3.13
CA LEU A 18 11.29 8.41 3.57
C LEU A 18 10.71 7.04 3.20
N LEU A 19 11.02 6.53 2.02
CA LEU A 19 10.58 5.19 1.62
C LEU A 19 11.14 4.12 2.56
N HIS A 20 12.42 4.24 2.90
CA HIS A 20 13.05 3.35 3.87
C HIS A 20 12.38 3.46 5.25
N ASP A 21 12.14 4.68 5.71
CA ASP A 21 11.51 4.92 7.01
C ASP A 21 10.09 4.35 7.05
N CYS A 22 9.36 4.45 5.96
CA CYS A 22 8.02 3.88 5.86
C CYS A 22 8.06 2.35 6.02
N ASP A 23 8.99 1.68 5.35
CA ASP A 23 9.14 0.23 5.46
C ASP A 23 9.47 -0.19 6.90
N VAL A 24 10.39 0.51 7.55
CA VAL A 24 10.76 0.24 8.94
C VAL A 24 9.57 0.46 9.87
N TRP A 25 8.85 1.55 9.67
CA TRP A 25 7.68 1.90 10.47
C TRP A 25 6.57 0.85 10.35
N LEU A 26 6.25 0.43 9.13
CA LEU A 26 5.23 -0.59 8.90
C LEU A 26 5.62 -1.93 9.54
N GLU A 27 6.89 -2.30 9.46
CA GLU A 27 7.38 -3.54 10.07
C GLU A 27 7.30 -3.49 11.61
N LYS A 28 7.48 -2.32 12.20
CA LYS A 28 7.29 -2.15 13.65
C LYS A 28 5.83 -2.24 14.07
N LEU A 29 4.91 -1.71 13.24
CA LEU A 29 3.48 -1.74 13.52
C LEU A 29 2.91 -3.15 13.39
N ALA A 30 3.32 -3.88 12.37
CA ALA A 30 2.83 -5.22 12.08
C ALA A 30 3.99 -6.11 11.65
N PRO A 31 4.80 -6.59 12.61
CA PRO A 31 5.95 -7.43 12.29
C PRO A 31 5.51 -8.73 11.59
N HIS A 32 6.24 -9.11 10.55
CA HIS A 32 5.98 -10.37 9.88
C HIS A 32 6.27 -11.57 10.80
N GLU A 33 7.39 -11.51 11.51
CA GLU A 33 7.82 -12.59 12.40
C GLU A 33 7.58 -12.22 13.87
N PRO A 34 7.22 -13.17 14.71
CA PRO A 34 6.85 -14.54 14.38
C PRO A 34 5.44 -14.62 13.77
N THR A 35 5.28 -15.41 12.72
CA THR A 35 3.98 -15.56 12.04
C THR A 35 2.90 -16.12 12.95
N SER A 36 3.29 -16.89 13.96
CA SER A 36 2.37 -17.49 14.92
C SER A 36 1.71 -16.50 15.88
N GLN A 37 2.17 -15.25 15.92
CA GLN A 37 1.53 -14.23 16.75
C GLN A 37 0.14 -13.83 16.26
N TYR A 38 -0.19 -14.15 15.01
CA TYR A 38 -1.46 -13.75 14.38
C TYR A 38 -2.42 -14.92 14.26
N GLN A 39 -3.66 -14.70 14.68
CA GLN A 39 -4.70 -15.72 14.57
C GLN A 39 -5.06 -16.05 13.12
N HIS A 40 -4.95 -15.08 12.21
CA HIS A 40 -5.17 -15.31 10.79
C HIS A 40 -4.25 -16.40 10.22
N ASN A 41 -3.05 -16.52 10.75
CA ASN A 41 -2.04 -17.46 10.25
C ASN A 41 -2.20 -18.90 10.79
N ARG A 42 -3.15 -19.13 11.70
CA ARG A 42 -3.31 -20.46 12.36
C ARG A 42 -3.73 -21.56 11.40
N THR A 43 -4.27 -21.23 10.24
CA THR A 43 -4.72 -22.22 9.24
C THR A 43 -3.72 -22.41 8.10
N GLY A 44 -2.45 -22.08 8.32
CA GLY A 44 -1.40 -22.25 7.32
C GLY A 44 -1.09 -20.99 6.53
N GLU A 45 -1.78 -19.87 6.79
CA GLU A 45 -1.45 -18.59 6.18
C GLU A 45 -0.22 -17.99 6.84
N ASP A 46 0.44 -17.06 6.15
CA ASP A 46 1.62 -16.37 6.66
C ASP A 46 1.59 -14.86 6.37
N ASN A 47 0.42 -14.33 6.04
CA ASN A 47 0.28 -12.98 5.50
C ASN A 47 -0.60 -12.04 6.32
N ALA A 48 -0.83 -12.35 7.60
CA ALA A 48 -1.65 -11.49 8.44
C ALA A 48 -1.09 -10.08 8.55
N ASP A 49 0.24 -9.96 8.67
CA ASP A 49 0.90 -8.65 8.72
C ASP A 49 0.66 -7.84 7.44
N ALA A 50 0.64 -8.49 6.29
CA ALA A 50 0.38 -7.84 5.01
C ALA A 50 -1.02 -7.24 4.96
N HIS A 51 -2.03 -7.95 5.46
CA HIS A 51 -3.40 -7.43 5.55
C HIS A 51 -3.47 -6.22 6.50
N LEU A 52 -2.76 -6.25 7.61
CA LEU A 52 -2.74 -5.15 8.56
C LEU A 52 -2.01 -3.93 7.99
N LYS A 53 -0.89 -4.13 7.32
CA LYS A 53 -0.17 -3.06 6.65
C LYS A 53 -1.04 -2.40 5.58
N ARG A 54 -1.73 -3.21 4.78
CA ARG A 54 -2.65 -2.72 3.77
C ARG A 54 -3.79 -1.91 4.39
N GLN A 55 -4.32 -2.35 5.52
CA GLN A 55 -5.38 -1.62 6.21
C GLN A 55 -4.92 -0.23 6.63
N VAL A 56 -3.68 -0.11 7.10
CA VAL A 56 -3.10 1.18 7.51
C VAL A 56 -2.84 2.07 6.31
N MET A 57 -2.31 1.53 5.23
CA MET A 57 -1.91 2.31 4.05
C MET A 57 -3.08 2.63 3.12
N GLY A 58 -4.16 1.87 3.18
CA GLY A 58 -5.33 2.07 2.33
C GLY A 58 -5.24 1.37 0.98
N ARG A 59 -6.37 1.32 0.28
CA ARG A 59 -6.45 0.60 -1.01
C ARG A 59 -6.69 1.52 -2.20
N GLU A 60 -6.98 2.78 -1.96
CA GLU A 60 -7.33 3.71 -3.05
C GLU A 60 -6.95 5.13 -2.70
N VAL A 61 -6.71 5.91 -3.75
CA VAL A 61 -6.47 7.34 -3.65
C VAL A 61 -7.30 8.05 -4.71
N VAL A 62 -7.64 9.30 -4.44
CA VAL A 62 -8.30 10.19 -5.38
C VAL A 62 -7.38 11.37 -5.64
N VAL A 63 -7.13 11.64 -6.92
CA VAL A 63 -6.24 12.73 -7.33
C VAL A 63 -6.98 13.60 -8.35
N ALA A 64 -6.98 14.90 -8.14
CA ALA A 64 -7.55 15.84 -9.09
C ALA A 64 -6.69 15.89 -10.36
N ILE A 65 -7.34 16.12 -11.49
CA ILE A 65 -6.67 16.43 -12.74
C ILE A 65 -6.89 17.91 -13.01
N THR A 66 -5.80 18.65 -13.03
CA THR A 66 -5.83 20.12 -13.21
C THR A 66 -4.99 20.47 -14.42
N LYS A 67 -5.58 21.17 -15.39
CA LYS A 67 -4.89 21.59 -16.63
C LYS A 67 -4.22 20.41 -17.34
N GLY A 68 -4.90 19.26 -17.37
CA GLY A 68 -4.43 18.05 -18.05
C GLY A 68 -3.36 17.26 -17.32
N LYS A 69 -3.08 17.57 -16.06
CA LYS A 69 -2.06 16.91 -15.26
C LYS A 69 -2.61 16.48 -13.91
N LEU A 70 -2.05 15.42 -13.33
CA LEU A 70 -2.35 15.02 -11.96
C LEU A 70 -1.90 16.15 -11.01
N ASP A 71 -2.79 16.54 -10.11
CA ASP A 71 -2.53 17.62 -9.17
C ASP A 71 -1.85 17.04 -7.92
N LEU A 72 -0.54 16.89 -7.99
CA LEU A 72 0.30 16.36 -6.93
C LEU A 72 1.29 17.43 -6.48
N GLY A 73 1.73 17.35 -5.23
CA GLY A 73 2.84 18.17 -4.75
C GLY A 73 4.12 17.86 -5.53
N PRO A 74 5.14 18.74 -5.46
CA PRO A 74 6.32 18.61 -6.33
C PRO A 74 7.12 17.32 -6.12
N TRP A 75 7.03 16.71 -4.95
CA TRP A 75 7.72 15.45 -4.63
C TRP A 75 6.78 14.27 -4.51
N GLU A 76 5.46 14.52 -4.56
CA GLU A 76 4.47 13.46 -4.37
C GLU A 76 4.39 12.55 -5.58
N GLN A 77 4.21 11.26 -5.30
CA GLN A 77 3.94 10.22 -6.30
C GLN A 77 2.86 9.30 -5.79
N ILE A 78 2.21 8.60 -6.71
CA ILE A 78 1.29 7.51 -6.39
C ILE A 78 2.12 6.24 -6.28
N PHE A 79 1.99 5.54 -5.16
CA PHE A 79 2.69 4.29 -4.91
C PHE A 79 1.73 3.12 -4.89
N PHE A 80 2.19 2.01 -5.43
CA PHE A 80 1.55 0.70 -5.25
C PHE A 80 2.43 -0.12 -4.33
N GLY A 81 1.89 -0.49 -3.15
CA GLY A 81 2.60 -1.31 -2.18
C GLY A 81 2.04 -2.72 -2.14
N GLU A 82 2.91 -3.71 -2.22
CA GLU A 82 2.55 -5.11 -2.03
C GLU A 82 3.29 -5.65 -0.82
N PHE A 83 2.53 -6.14 0.16
CA PHE A 83 3.11 -6.56 1.45
C PHE A 83 3.19 -8.08 1.61
N ASP A 84 2.68 -8.84 0.63
CA ASP A 84 2.70 -10.31 0.64
C ASP A 84 3.52 -10.90 -0.52
N GLY A 85 4.44 -10.14 -1.09
CA GLY A 85 5.39 -10.67 -2.08
C GLY A 85 4.76 -11.05 -3.42
N CYS A 86 4.90 -12.29 -3.85
CA CYS A 86 4.80 -12.73 -5.24
C CYS A 86 3.38 -12.92 -5.81
N ARG A 87 2.34 -12.33 -5.24
CA ARG A 87 0.98 -12.51 -5.75
C ARG A 87 0.73 -11.66 -6.99
N ARG A 88 -0.08 -12.19 -7.92
CA ARG A 88 -0.55 -11.43 -9.08
C ARG A 88 -1.45 -10.30 -8.59
N LYS A 89 -1.23 -9.08 -9.10
CA LYS A 89 -1.92 -7.88 -8.64
C LYS A 89 -2.69 -7.22 -9.76
N ARG A 90 -3.72 -6.47 -9.37
CA ARG A 90 -4.51 -5.68 -10.29
C ARG A 90 -4.79 -4.32 -9.68
N VAL A 91 -4.57 -3.27 -10.45
CA VAL A 91 -4.90 -1.90 -10.06
C VAL A 91 -5.99 -1.38 -11.00
N LEU A 92 -7.08 -0.88 -10.43
CA LEU A 92 -8.14 -0.25 -11.20
C LEU A 92 -7.94 1.25 -11.19
N VAL A 93 -7.98 1.85 -12.38
CA VAL A 93 -7.92 3.31 -12.54
C VAL A 93 -9.23 3.76 -13.16
N LYS A 94 -9.86 4.77 -12.56
CA LYS A 94 -11.09 5.36 -13.08
C LYS A 94 -10.94 6.86 -13.15
N ILE A 95 -11.27 7.42 -14.30
CA ILE A 95 -11.25 8.86 -14.53
C ILE A 95 -12.69 9.34 -14.62
N ILE A 96 -13.04 10.33 -13.81
CA ILE A 96 -14.37 10.92 -13.75
C ILE A 96 -14.26 12.39 -14.12
N GLY A 97 -15.14 12.85 -15.00
CA GLY A 97 -15.17 14.23 -15.40
C GLY A 97 -15.49 14.40 -16.90
N GLU A 98 -15.28 15.62 -17.36
CA GLU A 98 -15.55 15.98 -18.76
C GLU A 98 -14.32 15.93 -19.64
#